data_752eb37c38dda546434e41c03d9d9cfd
#
_entry.id   752eb37c38dda546434e41c03d9d9cfd
#
_cell.length_a   1.000
_cell.length_b   1.000
_cell.length_c   1.000
_cell.angle_alpha   90.00
_cell.angle_beta   90.00
_cell.angle_gamma   90.00
#
_symmetry.space_group_name_H-M   'P 1'
#
loop_
_entity.id
_entity.type
_entity.pdbx_description
1 polymer ?
#
loop_
_entity_poly.entity_id
_entity_poly.type
_entity_poly.pdbx_seq_one_letter_code
_entity_poly.pdbx_strand_id
1 'polypeptide(L)'
;MGEFVTRIALAGTGGLFFAIFFCGAISSVAPVADLFGGLAELPPAAAQSALRPEEEHLVKLFEKASRSVVFITNAAIKRSFFFNTSREVSQGSGSGFVWDKKGHIVTNYHVIAGADSIIVSFDSKTSYRASVVGVAMDKDLAVLKVDVPAASLYPLSVGRSDSLKVGMMALAIGNPFGLDRSLSKGIISALGR
;
A
#
# COMPACT_ATOMS: atom_id res chain seq x y z
N MET A 1 26.50 50.19 -10.41
CA MET A 1 25.74 49.65 -11.54
C MET A 1 25.86 48.12 -11.47
N GLY A 2 24.84 47.44 -11.02
CA GLY A 2 24.85 45.98 -10.83
C GLY A 2 23.56 45.59 -10.17
N GLU A 3 22.57 45.16 -10.96
CA GLU A 3 21.23 44.82 -10.50
C GLU A 3 21.23 43.54 -9.65
N PHE A 4 20.64 43.61 -8.47
CA PHE A 4 20.30 42.44 -7.64
C PHE A 4 18.91 41.98 -8.03
N VAL A 5 18.86 40.84 -8.69
CA VAL A 5 17.60 40.12 -8.97
C VAL A 5 17.25 39.25 -7.78
N THR A 6 16.25 39.66 -7.03
CA THR A 6 15.64 38.89 -5.93
C THR A 6 14.71 37.85 -6.51
N ARG A 7 15.04 36.53 -6.40
CA ARG A 7 14.11 35.43 -6.65
C ARG A 7 13.44 35.05 -5.33
N ILE A 8 12.16 35.36 -5.23
CA ILE A 8 11.29 34.84 -4.17
C ILE A 8 10.78 33.44 -4.62
N ALA A 9 11.16 32.39 -3.93
CA ALA A 9 10.53 31.08 -4.06
C ALA A 9 9.43 30.99 -3.01
N LEU A 10 8.18 30.90 -3.47
CA LEU A 10 7.02 30.63 -2.62
C LEU A 10 6.93 29.11 -2.42
N ALA A 11 7.16 28.64 -1.20
CA ALA A 11 6.76 27.30 -0.78
C ALA A 11 5.76 27.45 0.37
N GLY A 12 4.58 26.87 0.16
CA GLY A 12 3.43 27.04 1.03
C GLY A 12 3.47 26.25 2.32
N THR A 13 2.67 26.73 3.25
CA THR A 13 2.05 26.14 4.45
C THR A 13 2.94 25.83 5.66
N GLY A 14 2.76 26.68 6.68
CA GLY A 14 2.80 26.26 8.08
C GLY A 14 4.11 26.50 8.84
N GLY A 15 4.41 27.73 9.20
CA GLY A 15 5.45 28.01 10.16
C GLY A 15 5.87 29.49 10.15
N LEU A 16 5.36 30.22 11.12
CA LEU A 16 5.63 31.65 11.30
C LEU A 16 7.09 31.84 11.69
N PHE A 17 7.94 32.28 10.76
CA PHE A 17 9.27 32.82 11.07
C PHE A 17 9.26 34.32 10.84
N PHE A 18 9.27 35.11 11.95
CA PHE A 18 9.53 36.52 11.94
C PHE A 18 11.04 36.73 11.76
N ALA A 19 11.46 37.16 10.57
CA ALA A 19 12.80 37.69 10.36
C ALA A 19 12.72 39.21 10.47
N ILE A 20 13.15 39.76 11.61
CA ILE A 20 13.34 41.20 11.78
C ILE A 20 14.73 41.56 11.24
N PHE A 21 14.74 42.25 10.10
CA PHE A 21 15.97 42.89 9.59
C PHE A 21 16.19 44.19 10.36
N PHE A 22 17.15 44.19 11.28
CA PHE A 22 17.68 45.42 11.87
C PHE A 22 19.04 45.73 11.22
N CYS A 23 19.04 46.71 10.28
CA CYS A 23 20.25 47.24 9.72
C CYS A 23 20.66 48.45 10.55
N GLY A 24 21.67 48.28 11.40
CA GLY A 24 22.23 49.41 12.20
C GLY A 24 23.46 48.93 12.95
N ALA A 25 24.59 49.52 12.67
CA ALA A 25 25.93 49.35 13.20
C ALA A 25 25.98 48.86 14.67
N ILE A 26 26.42 47.63 14.86
CA ILE A 26 27.02 47.15 16.13
C ILE A 26 28.32 46.43 15.74
N SER A 27 29.43 47.18 15.81
CA SER A 27 30.78 46.65 15.85
C SER A 27 30.97 45.97 17.21
N SER A 28 31.00 44.69 17.27
CA SER A 28 31.35 43.74 18.31
C SER A 28 30.20 42.77 18.69
N VAL A 29 29.73 42.01 17.73
CA VAL A 29 29.06 40.76 18.04
C VAL A 29 30.11 39.68 17.77
N ALA A 30 30.49 38.95 18.85
CA ALA A 30 31.29 37.76 18.73
C ALA A 30 30.63 36.81 17.69
N PRO A 31 31.39 36.13 16.85
CA PRO A 31 30.82 35.25 15.85
C PRO A 31 29.93 34.20 16.51
N VAL A 32 28.68 34.13 16.11
CA VAL A 32 27.67 33.19 16.61
C VAL A 32 28.13 31.74 16.41
N ALA A 33 29.23 31.54 15.69
CA ALA A 33 29.89 30.25 15.51
C ALA A 33 30.31 29.59 16.82
N ASP A 34 30.67 30.37 17.87
CA ASP A 34 31.08 29.83 19.15
C ASP A 34 29.91 29.34 20.02
N LEU A 35 28.67 29.73 19.72
CA LEU A 35 27.48 29.24 20.41
C LEU A 35 27.07 27.83 19.95
N PHE A 36 27.56 27.37 18.79
CA PHE A 36 27.33 26.05 18.23
C PHE A 36 28.55 25.12 18.28
N GLY A 37 29.63 25.57 18.90
CA GLY A 37 30.88 24.81 19.07
C GLY A 37 30.78 23.52 19.91
N GLY A 38 29.57 23.14 20.31
CA GLY A 38 29.29 21.91 21.04
C GLY A 38 28.33 20.97 20.31
N LEU A 39 27.99 21.19 19.05
CA LEU A 39 27.32 20.15 18.27
C LEU A 39 28.39 19.08 17.99
N ALA A 40 28.48 18.12 18.92
CA ALA A 40 29.17 16.87 18.67
C ALA A 40 28.72 16.40 17.28
N GLU A 41 29.66 16.15 16.38
CA GLU A 41 29.38 15.49 15.11
C GLU A 41 28.51 14.29 15.43
N LEU A 42 27.23 14.32 14.99
CA LEU A 42 26.39 13.15 15.09
C LEU A 42 27.17 12.04 14.40
N PRO A 43 27.38 10.90 15.07
CA PRO A 43 28.09 9.82 14.45
C PRO A 43 27.40 9.54 13.11
N PRO A 44 28.16 9.31 12.03
CA PRO A 44 27.56 9.01 10.73
C PRO A 44 26.56 7.89 10.97
N ALA A 45 25.31 8.10 10.51
CA ALA A 45 24.23 7.12 10.68
C ALA A 45 24.83 5.77 10.30
N ALA A 46 24.96 4.88 11.27
CA ALA A 46 25.63 3.61 11.10
C ALA A 46 25.05 2.97 9.84
N ALA A 47 25.89 2.73 8.84
CA ALA A 47 25.50 2.08 7.60
C ALA A 47 24.63 0.87 7.98
N GLN A 48 23.43 0.76 7.40
CA GLN A 48 22.41 -0.22 7.77
C GLN A 48 23.12 -1.56 8.00
N SER A 49 23.15 -1.99 9.24
CA SER A 49 23.66 -3.31 9.58
C SER A 49 22.88 -4.32 8.76
N ALA A 50 23.54 -5.36 8.26
CA ALA A 50 22.88 -6.45 7.55
C ALA A 50 21.60 -6.86 8.31
N LEU A 51 20.52 -7.12 7.55
CA LEU A 51 19.23 -7.52 8.11
C LEU A 51 19.45 -8.66 9.13
N ARG A 52 18.76 -8.60 10.25
CA ARG A 52 18.76 -9.72 11.18
C ARG A 52 18.13 -10.95 10.51
N PRO A 53 18.52 -12.17 10.87
CA PRO A 53 17.99 -13.39 10.22
C PRO A 53 16.46 -13.47 10.21
N GLU A 54 15.81 -12.94 11.25
CA GLU A 54 14.34 -12.89 11.32
C GLU A 54 13.76 -11.88 10.33
N GLU A 55 14.39 -10.74 10.14
CA GLU A 55 13.97 -9.72 9.17
C GLU A 55 14.16 -10.23 7.75
N GLU A 56 15.29 -10.88 7.48
CA GLU A 56 15.55 -11.51 6.18
C GLU A 56 14.49 -12.59 5.84
N HIS A 57 14.11 -13.39 6.84
CA HIS A 57 13.05 -14.37 6.68
C HIS A 57 11.71 -13.73 6.33
N LEU A 58 11.34 -12.63 7.01
CA LEU A 58 10.10 -11.89 6.73
C LEU A 58 10.10 -11.26 5.34
N VAL A 59 11.22 -10.67 4.92
CA VAL A 59 11.38 -10.10 3.58
C VAL A 59 11.17 -11.18 2.52
N LYS A 60 11.87 -12.32 2.61
CA LYS A 60 11.72 -13.44 1.67
C LYS A 60 10.30 -14.01 1.63
N LEU A 61 9.66 -14.12 2.80
CA LEU A 61 8.28 -14.58 2.88
C LEU A 61 7.32 -13.60 2.18
N PHE A 62 7.50 -12.30 2.44
CA PHE A 62 6.70 -11.26 1.80
C PHE A 62 6.88 -11.24 0.29
N GLU A 63 8.11 -11.26 -0.21
CA GLU A 63 8.42 -11.31 -1.65
C GLU A 63 7.74 -12.50 -2.34
N LYS A 64 7.75 -13.66 -1.70
CA LYS A 64 7.10 -14.86 -2.22
C LYS A 64 5.58 -14.75 -2.19
N ALA A 65 4.98 -14.37 -1.05
CA ALA A 65 3.55 -14.37 -0.84
C ALA A 65 2.86 -13.21 -1.54
N SER A 66 3.50 -12.03 -1.62
CA SER A 66 2.96 -10.84 -2.28
C SER A 66 2.62 -11.06 -3.75
N ARG A 67 3.35 -11.94 -4.44
CA ARG A 67 3.06 -12.31 -5.84
C ARG A 67 1.70 -12.98 -6.03
N SER A 68 1.16 -13.56 -4.98
CA SER A 68 -0.16 -14.19 -4.98
C SER A 68 -1.28 -13.20 -4.72
N VAL A 69 -0.98 -12.02 -4.17
CA VAL A 69 -1.99 -11.02 -3.79
C VAL A 69 -2.31 -10.13 -4.99
N VAL A 70 -3.61 -10.00 -5.27
CA VAL A 70 -4.15 -9.20 -6.37
C VAL A 70 -4.99 -8.05 -5.84
N PHE A 71 -5.11 -6.99 -6.63
CA PHE A 71 -6.03 -5.90 -6.43
C PHE A 71 -7.32 -6.16 -7.21
N ILE A 72 -8.47 -5.88 -6.59
CA ILE A 72 -9.78 -6.09 -7.20
C ILE A 72 -10.52 -4.76 -7.17
N THR A 73 -11.02 -4.36 -8.33
CA THR A 73 -11.90 -3.19 -8.48
C THR A 73 -13.25 -3.66 -8.96
N ASN A 74 -14.30 -3.22 -8.30
CA ASN A 74 -15.65 -3.37 -8.79
C ASN A 74 -16.13 -2.06 -9.45
N ALA A 75 -16.87 -2.18 -10.52
CA ALA A 75 -17.47 -1.05 -11.20
C ALA A 75 -18.95 -1.32 -11.49
N ALA A 76 -19.77 -0.28 -11.35
CA ALA A 76 -21.16 -0.32 -11.81
C ALA A 76 -21.34 0.56 -13.04
N ILE A 77 -22.20 0.12 -13.94
CA ILE A 77 -22.54 0.83 -15.15
C ILE A 77 -23.67 1.82 -14.83
N LYS A 78 -23.34 3.09 -14.68
CA LYS A 78 -24.35 4.16 -14.55
C LYS A 78 -24.76 4.62 -15.95
N ARG A 79 -26.05 4.43 -16.29
CA ARG A 79 -26.66 4.96 -17.51
C ARG A 79 -27.23 6.34 -17.23
N SER A 80 -26.85 7.32 -18.04
CA SER A 80 -27.47 8.64 -18.03
C SER A 80 -28.68 8.62 -18.98
N PHE A 81 -29.88 8.82 -18.45
CA PHE A 81 -31.10 8.90 -19.24
C PHE A 81 -31.12 10.11 -20.18
N PHE A 82 -30.42 11.20 -19.82
CA PHE A 82 -30.45 12.43 -20.61
C PHE A 82 -29.44 12.45 -21.78
N PHE A 83 -28.36 11.66 -21.69
CA PHE A 83 -27.27 11.70 -22.69
C PHE A 83 -27.08 10.37 -23.44
N ASN A 84 -27.90 9.36 -23.18
CA ASN A 84 -27.76 8.00 -23.71
C ASN A 84 -26.30 7.46 -23.63
N THR A 85 -25.57 7.87 -22.59
CA THR A 85 -24.20 7.45 -22.32
C THR A 85 -24.16 6.51 -21.13
N SER A 86 -23.41 5.42 -21.27
CA SER A 86 -23.08 4.51 -20.18
C SER A 86 -21.66 4.78 -19.70
N ARG A 87 -21.48 4.97 -18.40
CA ARG A 87 -20.15 5.17 -17.78
C ARG A 87 -19.94 4.14 -16.69
N GLU A 88 -18.80 3.43 -16.75
CA GLU A 88 -18.33 2.61 -15.63
C GLU A 88 -17.84 3.54 -14.52
N VAL A 89 -18.39 3.36 -13.32
CA VAL A 89 -17.98 4.10 -12.11
C VAL A 89 -17.48 3.07 -11.10
N SER A 90 -16.24 3.19 -10.69
CA SER A 90 -15.70 2.37 -9.60
C SER A 90 -16.52 2.61 -8.34
N GLN A 91 -17.03 1.53 -7.73
CA GLN A 91 -17.83 1.57 -6.50
C GLN A 91 -17.04 1.13 -5.27
N GLY A 92 -15.98 0.34 -5.48
CA GLY A 92 -15.16 -0.17 -4.39
C GLY A 92 -13.94 -0.90 -4.91
N SER A 93 -13.06 -1.20 -3.98
CA SER A 93 -11.86 -1.99 -4.24
C SER A 93 -11.51 -2.84 -3.04
N GLY A 94 -10.69 -3.85 -3.27
CA GLY A 94 -10.21 -4.73 -2.22
C GLY A 94 -9.05 -5.59 -2.68
N SER A 95 -8.63 -6.49 -1.83
CA SER A 95 -7.60 -7.47 -2.12
C SER A 95 -8.19 -8.85 -2.31
N GLY A 96 -7.51 -9.68 -3.08
CA GLY A 96 -7.76 -11.10 -3.19
C GLY A 96 -6.45 -11.84 -3.35
N PHE A 97 -6.52 -13.16 -3.46
CA PHE A 97 -5.32 -13.96 -3.70
C PHE A 97 -5.58 -15.09 -4.69
N VAL A 98 -4.52 -15.49 -5.38
CA VAL A 98 -4.54 -16.59 -6.35
C VAL A 98 -4.68 -17.91 -5.61
N TRP A 99 -5.76 -18.64 -5.90
CA TRP A 99 -6.03 -19.95 -5.31
C TRP A 99 -5.29 -21.10 -6.02
N ASP A 100 -5.30 -21.08 -7.34
CA ASP A 100 -4.73 -22.15 -8.15
C ASP A 100 -4.15 -21.66 -9.50
N LYS A 101 -3.57 -22.60 -10.24
CA LYS A 101 -3.03 -22.35 -11.59
C LYS A 101 -4.10 -22.28 -12.68
N LYS A 102 -5.38 -22.49 -12.33
CA LYS A 102 -6.51 -22.42 -13.25
C LYS A 102 -7.11 -21.01 -13.33
N GLY A 103 -6.63 -20.05 -12.51
CA GLY A 103 -7.10 -18.67 -12.50
C GLY A 103 -8.23 -18.40 -11.51
N HIS A 104 -8.41 -19.24 -10.51
CA HIS A 104 -9.33 -18.93 -9.43
C HIS A 104 -8.68 -17.95 -8.46
N ILE A 105 -9.46 -16.91 -8.10
CA ILE A 105 -9.07 -15.87 -7.14
C ILE A 105 -10.08 -15.89 -6.00
N VAL A 106 -9.61 -15.91 -4.77
CA VAL A 106 -10.45 -15.79 -3.58
C VAL A 106 -10.40 -14.38 -3.05
N THR A 107 -11.57 -13.84 -2.71
CA THR A 107 -11.72 -12.49 -2.13
C THR A 107 -12.92 -12.47 -1.19
N ASN A 108 -13.20 -11.32 -0.57
CA ASN A 108 -14.41 -11.12 0.22
C ASN A 108 -15.62 -10.81 -0.67
N TYR A 109 -16.79 -11.28 -0.23
CA TYR A 109 -18.04 -11.02 -0.96
C TYR A 109 -18.34 -9.51 -1.05
N HIS A 110 -18.15 -8.77 0.04
CA HIS A 110 -18.45 -7.33 0.07
C HIS A 110 -17.61 -6.54 -0.95
N VAL A 111 -16.43 -7.04 -1.37
CA VAL A 111 -15.59 -6.39 -2.40
C VAL A 111 -16.26 -6.40 -3.77
N ILE A 112 -17.08 -7.42 -4.05
CA ILE A 112 -17.72 -7.60 -5.36
C ILE A 112 -19.23 -7.37 -5.35
N ALA A 113 -19.80 -7.10 -4.19
CA ALA A 113 -21.25 -6.94 -4.04
C ALA A 113 -21.76 -5.77 -4.90
N GLY A 114 -22.82 -6.03 -5.69
CA GLY A 114 -23.42 -5.03 -6.57
C GLY A 114 -22.59 -4.62 -7.79
N ALA A 115 -21.53 -5.35 -8.12
CA ALA A 115 -20.68 -5.07 -9.27
C ALA A 115 -21.32 -5.54 -10.59
N ASP A 116 -21.39 -4.67 -11.59
CA ASP A 116 -21.68 -5.04 -12.97
C ASP A 116 -20.43 -5.54 -13.70
N SER A 117 -19.26 -5.11 -13.24
CA SER A 117 -17.95 -5.46 -13.81
C SER A 117 -16.92 -5.61 -12.69
N ILE A 118 -16.12 -6.66 -12.75
CA ILE A 118 -15.06 -6.95 -11.80
C ILE A 118 -13.75 -7.04 -12.58
N ILE A 119 -12.75 -6.26 -12.13
CA ILE A 119 -11.41 -6.22 -12.70
C ILE A 119 -10.42 -6.70 -11.63
N VAL A 120 -9.57 -7.63 -12.01
CA VAL A 120 -8.47 -8.15 -11.17
C VAL A 120 -7.15 -7.69 -11.75
N SER A 121 -6.35 -6.99 -10.96
CA SER A 121 -5.03 -6.48 -11.32
C SER A 121 -3.94 -7.22 -10.54
N PHE A 122 -2.99 -7.80 -11.27
CA PHE A 122 -1.86 -8.53 -10.70
C PHE A 122 -0.70 -7.59 -10.36
N ASP A 123 -0.57 -6.54 -11.14
CA ASP A 123 0.40 -5.46 -10.98
C ASP A 123 -0.19 -4.13 -11.52
N SER A 124 0.60 -3.06 -11.54
CA SER A 124 0.16 -1.75 -12.04
C SER A 124 -0.09 -1.70 -13.56
N LYS A 125 0.28 -2.73 -14.32
CA LYS A 125 0.22 -2.75 -15.79
C LYS A 125 -0.76 -3.79 -16.32
N THR A 126 -1.08 -4.83 -15.54
CA THR A 126 -1.77 -6.02 -16.02
C THR A 126 -3.07 -6.24 -15.28
N SER A 127 -4.19 -6.04 -15.97
CA SER A 127 -5.54 -6.19 -15.41
C SER A 127 -6.40 -7.08 -16.30
N TYR A 128 -7.25 -7.89 -15.69
CA TYR A 128 -8.12 -8.82 -16.36
C TYR A 128 -9.55 -8.71 -15.84
N ARG A 129 -10.52 -8.84 -16.73
CA ARG A 129 -11.92 -8.97 -16.34
C ARG A 129 -12.12 -10.35 -15.68
N ALA A 130 -12.84 -10.36 -14.57
CA ALA A 130 -13.15 -11.56 -13.83
C ALA A 130 -14.65 -11.90 -13.92
N SER A 131 -14.97 -13.18 -13.88
CA SER A 131 -16.33 -13.69 -13.69
C SER A 131 -16.47 -14.31 -12.30
N VAL A 132 -17.67 -14.24 -11.73
CA VAL A 132 -17.97 -14.85 -10.42
C VAL A 132 -18.23 -16.34 -10.61
N VAL A 133 -17.49 -17.18 -9.91
CA VAL A 133 -17.68 -18.64 -9.88
C VAL A 133 -18.71 -19.02 -8.81
N GLY A 134 -18.62 -18.37 -7.63
CA GLY A 134 -19.53 -18.62 -6.53
C GLY A 134 -19.28 -17.67 -5.37
N VAL A 135 -20.26 -17.57 -4.49
CA VAL A 135 -20.24 -16.72 -3.31
C VAL A 135 -20.79 -17.46 -2.08
N ALA A 136 -20.27 -17.13 -0.91
CA ALA A 136 -20.79 -17.50 0.40
C ALA A 136 -20.97 -16.23 1.22
N MET A 137 -22.17 -15.64 1.14
CA MET A 137 -22.48 -14.33 1.73
C MET A 137 -22.38 -14.37 3.26
N ASP A 138 -22.81 -15.45 3.88
CA ASP A 138 -22.76 -15.71 5.33
C ASP A 138 -21.33 -15.76 5.88
N LYS A 139 -20.36 -16.03 5.01
CA LYS A 139 -18.92 -16.10 5.33
C LYS A 139 -18.12 -14.97 4.74
N ASP A 140 -18.78 -14.04 4.05
CA ASP A 140 -18.13 -12.95 3.31
C ASP A 140 -17.03 -13.45 2.35
N LEU A 141 -17.30 -14.54 1.61
CA LEU A 141 -16.36 -15.11 0.66
C LEU A 141 -16.92 -15.08 -0.76
N ALA A 142 -16.02 -14.87 -1.72
CA ALA A 142 -16.29 -14.99 -3.15
C ALA A 142 -15.12 -15.64 -3.87
N VAL A 143 -15.44 -16.42 -4.91
CA VAL A 143 -14.47 -17.01 -5.84
C VAL A 143 -14.71 -16.42 -7.22
N LEU A 144 -13.65 -15.87 -7.78
CA LEU A 144 -13.62 -15.28 -9.11
C LEU A 144 -12.79 -16.16 -10.05
N LYS A 145 -13.06 -16.05 -11.34
CA LYS A 145 -12.29 -16.68 -12.43
C LYS A 145 -11.73 -15.60 -13.34
N VAL A 146 -10.43 -15.68 -13.58
CA VAL A 146 -9.72 -14.86 -14.59
C VAL A 146 -9.12 -15.77 -15.66
N ASP A 147 -9.10 -15.29 -16.88
CA ASP A 147 -8.44 -15.98 -17.99
C ASP A 147 -7.07 -15.37 -18.23
N VAL A 148 -6.05 -16.03 -17.67
CA VAL A 148 -4.66 -15.57 -17.70
C VAL A 148 -3.71 -16.77 -17.88
N PRO A 149 -2.53 -16.57 -18.48
CA PRO A 149 -1.53 -17.63 -18.58
C PRO A 149 -1.16 -18.19 -17.21
N ALA A 150 -1.12 -19.53 -17.06
CA ALA A 150 -0.78 -20.20 -15.82
C ALA A 150 0.61 -19.81 -15.26
N ALA A 151 1.51 -19.35 -16.12
CA ALA A 151 2.84 -18.84 -15.73
C ALA A 151 2.75 -17.55 -14.87
N SER A 152 1.71 -16.74 -15.05
CA SER A 152 1.49 -15.50 -14.30
C SER A 152 0.80 -15.73 -12.95
N LEU A 153 0.36 -16.95 -12.67
CA LEU A 153 -0.36 -17.28 -11.46
C LEU A 153 0.59 -17.87 -10.40
N TYR A 154 0.53 -17.34 -9.20
CA TYR A 154 1.34 -17.76 -8.04
C TYR A 154 0.40 -18.14 -6.88
N PRO A 155 -0.10 -19.40 -6.83
CA PRO A 155 -0.99 -19.83 -5.76
C PRO A 155 -0.32 -19.81 -4.39
N LEU A 156 -1.08 -19.43 -3.35
CA LEU A 156 -0.67 -19.58 -1.96
C LEU A 156 -0.83 -21.04 -1.49
N SER A 157 0.07 -21.45 -0.62
CA SER A 157 -0.13 -22.72 0.13
C SER A 157 -1.18 -22.51 1.22
N VAL A 158 -2.18 -23.36 1.25
CA VAL A 158 -3.24 -23.31 2.25
C VAL A 158 -2.78 -24.04 3.51
N GLY A 159 -2.86 -23.36 4.66
CA GLY A 159 -2.55 -23.93 5.97
C GLY A 159 -3.78 -24.57 6.62
N ARG A 160 -3.58 -25.10 7.84
CA ARG A 160 -4.62 -25.69 8.68
C ARG A 160 -4.86 -24.80 9.89
N SER A 161 -6.10 -24.36 10.08
CA SER A 161 -6.47 -23.47 11.20
C SER A 161 -6.60 -24.22 12.53
N ASP A 162 -6.80 -25.54 12.50
CA ASP A 162 -6.88 -26.39 13.70
C ASP A 162 -5.54 -26.54 14.46
N SER A 163 -4.43 -26.25 13.80
CA SER A 163 -3.10 -26.26 14.40
C SER A 163 -2.65 -24.93 15.01
N LEU A 164 -3.45 -23.87 14.86
CA LEU A 164 -3.11 -22.55 15.37
C LEU A 164 -3.12 -22.50 16.89
N LYS A 165 -2.23 -21.68 17.46
CA LYS A 165 -2.13 -21.41 18.90
C LYS A 165 -2.08 -19.91 19.14
N VAL A 166 -2.66 -19.48 20.26
CA VAL A 166 -2.51 -18.10 20.72
C VAL A 166 -1.02 -17.78 20.93
N GLY A 167 -0.58 -16.61 20.50
CA GLY A 167 0.82 -16.20 20.51
C GLY A 167 1.59 -16.51 19.24
N MET A 168 1.09 -17.36 18.34
CA MET A 168 1.74 -17.58 17.03
C MET A 168 1.75 -16.31 16.20
N MET A 169 2.85 -16.07 15.48
CA MET A 169 2.99 -14.93 14.57
C MET A 169 1.97 -15.05 13.43
N ALA A 170 1.31 -13.94 13.13
CA ALA A 170 0.43 -13.79 12.00
C ALA A 170 0.90 -12.63 11.11
N LEU A 171 0.82 -12.81 9.80
CA LEU A 171 1.13 -11.80 8.82
C LEU A 171 -0.11 -11.55 7.95
N ALA A 172 -0.43 -10.29 7.70
CA ALA A 172 -1.47 -9.90 6.77
C ALA A 172 -0.84 -9.16 5.59
N ILE A 173 -1.17 -9.59 4.38
CA ILE A 173 -0.72 -8.94 3.15
C ILE A 173 -1.94 -8.46 2.39
N GLY A 174 -1.99 -7.17 2.06
CA GLY A 174 -3.06 -6.56 1.27
C GLY A 174 -2.52 -5.70 0.13
N ASN A 175 -3.42 -5.35 -0.78
CA ASN A 175 -3.17 -4.38 -1.84
C ASN A 175 -4.38 -3.42 -1.96
N PRO A 176 -4.64 -2.59 -0.93
CA PRO A 176 -5.90 -1.84 -0.84
C PRO A 176 -6.06 -0.76 -1.90
N PHE A 177 -4.97 -0.28 -2.50
CA PHE A 177 -4.99 0.81 -3.48
C PHE A 177 -4.46 0.42 -4.86
N GLY A 178 -4.08 -0.85 -5.07
CA GLY A 178 -3.56 -1.34 -6.34
C GLY A 178 -2.16 -0.84 -6.71
N LEU A 179 -1.49 -0.12 -5.81
CA LEU A 179 -0.16 0.43 -6.02
C LEU A 179 0.91 -0.52 -5.50
N ASP A 180 1.06 -0.56 -4.18
CA ASP A 180 2.03 -1.40 -3.49
C ASP A 180 1.36 -2.30 -2.47
N ARG A 181 1.84 -3.53 -2.39
CA ARG A 181 1.37 -4.49 -1.39
C ARG A 181 1.94 -4.10 -0.03
N SER A 182 1.08 -4.08 0.97
CA SER A 182 1.46 -3.79 2.36
C SER A 182 1.53 -5.05 3.19
N LEU A 183 2.46 -5.09 4.14
CA LEU A 183 2.63 -6.17 5.10
C LEU A 183 2.37 -5.65 6.51
N SER A 184 1.49 -6.33 7.24
CA SER A 184 1.29 -6.11 8.67
C SER A 184 1.68 -7.38 9.43
N LYS A 185 2.36 -7.21 10.57
CA LYS A 185 2.77 -8.29 11.47
C LYS A 185 2.02 -8.19 12.79
N GLY A 186 1.52 -9.30 13.26
CA GLY A 186 0.82 -9.42 14.53
C GLY A 186 0.94 -10.82 15.12
N ILE A 187 0.06 -11.15 16.05
CA ILE A 187 -0.05 -12.47 16.67
C ILE A 187 -1.48 -12.96 16.65
N ILE A 188 -1.67 -14.26 16.73
CA ILE A 188 -2.97 -14.86 17.02
C ILE A 188 -3.32 -14.53 18.46
N SER A 189 -4.31 -13.67 18.68
CA SER A 189 -4.71 -13.21 20.02
C SER A 189 -5.74 -14.11 20.69
N ALA A 190 -6.59 -14.77 19.89
CA ALA A 190 -7.63 -15.68 20.37
C ALA A 190 -8.01 -16.70 19.28
N LEU A 191 -8.59 -17.82 19.68
CA LEU A 191 -9.14 -18.85 18.81
C LEU A 191 -10.62 -19.08 19.15
N GLY A 192 -11.42 -19.53 18.17
CA GLY A 192 -12.81 -19.95 18.40
C GLY A 192 -13.79 -18.82 18.77
N ARG A 193 -13.61 -17.63 18.23
CA ARG A 193 -14.56 -16.53 18.34
C ARG A 193 -15.41 -16.41 17.08
#